data_7c06f63bf181d5a97c81a0ea558fcee4
#
_entry.id   7c06f63bf181d5a97c81a0ea558fcee4
#
_cell.length_a   1.000
_cell.length_b   1.000
_cell.length_c   1.000
_cell.angle_alpha   90.00
_cell.angle_beta   90.00
_cell.angle_gamma   90.00
#
_symmetry.space_group_name_H-M   'P 1'
#
loop_
_entity.id
_entity.type
_entity.pdbx_description
1 polymer ?
#
loop_
_entity_poly.entity_id
_entity_poly.type
_entity_poly.pdbx_seq_one_letter_code
_entity_poly.pdbx_strand_id
1 'polypeptide(L)'
;MKKFKKFFKSGLGVLGTVIILILIVTAVFASSIAPYDPNLQDYNKILQEPSSEHLFGTDDLGRDIFSRVVYGAQISIKAALMSVAIAVCIGVPIGLLTGYYRGFWDEWVVMRIVDSFQAFPFLILALALSAVLGAGFGNAMLAIGIGFAPTFVRITRGQVLSLRNMEYVHAAKSVGAKDGRIIFGHILPNALGPIIIQATLTMASGILAEASLSYLGLGVQPPTPSWGSMLNQAQSLMSVAPYATLYPGLAIFVVVLGFNLLGDGLQQFLNPRARK
;
A
#
# COMPACT_ATOMS: atom_id res chain seq x y z
N MET A 1 11.72 -17.20 -20.05
CA MET A 1 12.67 -16.13 -20.42
C MET A 1 12.06 -15.03 -21.33
N LYS A 2 11.27 -15.32 -22.40
CA LYS A 2 10.68 -14.28 -23.29
C LYS A 2 9.72 -13.31 -22.59
N LYS A 3 8.98 -13.72 -21.55
CA LYS A 3 8.07 -12.86 -20.78
C LYS A 3 8.83 -11.81 -19.95
N PHE A 4 9.92 -12.19 -19.27
CA PHE A 4 10.74 -11.29 -18.46
C PHE A 4 11.37 -10.16 -19.30
N LYS A 5 11.84 -10.46 -20.52
CA LYS A 5 12.38 -9.42 -21.43
C LYS A 5 11.35 -8.35 -21.81
N LYS A 6 10.05 -8.66 -21.75
CA LYS A 6 8.99 -7.71 -22.09
C LYS A 6 8.71 -6.70 -20.97
N PHE A 7 8.85 -7.12 -19.71
CA PHE A 7 8.76 -6.22 -18.54
C PHE A 7 9.89 -5.18 -18.59
N PHE A 8 11.11 -5.60 -18.89
CA PHE A 8 12.27 -4.71 -19.05
C PHE A 8 12.21 -3.79 -20.27
N LYS A 9 11.31 -4.02 -21.22
CA LYS A 9 11.03 -3.08 -22.32
C LYS A 9 10.08 -1.94 -21.92
N SER A 10 9.33 -2.07 -20.83
CA SER A 10 8.55 -0.99 -20.26
C SER A 10 9.47 -0.11 -19.39
N GLY A 11 9.97 0.98 -19.95
CA GLY A 11 10.86 1.92 -19.22
C GLY A 11 10.25 2.39 -17.89
N LEU A 12 8.93 2.62 -17.85
CA LEU A 12 8.20 3.03 -16.65
C LEU A 12 8.18 1.92 -15.58
N GLY A 13 7.92 0.66 -15.99
CA GLY A 13 7.94 -0.47 -15.04
C GLY A 13 9.33 -0.71 -14.44
N VAL A 14 10.39 -0.53 -15.23
CA VAL A 14 11.78 -0.62 -14.75
C VAL A 14 12.07 0.49 -13.75
N LEU A 15 11.70 1.74 -14.08
CA LEU A 15 11.90 2.88 -13.18
C LEU A 15 11.16 2.67 -11.84
N GLY A 16 9.89 2.24 -11.87
CA GLY A 16 9.14 1.90 -10.67
C GLY A 16 9.83 0.81 -9.85
N THR A 17 10.33 -0.25 -10.51
CA THR A 17 11.07 -1.33 -9.83
C THR A 17 12.34 -0.82 -9.16
N VAL A 18 13.11 0.04 -9.81
CA VAL A 18 14.33 0.63 -9.24
C VAL A 18 14.01 1.47 -8.01
N ILE A 19 12.98 2.31 -8.06
CA ILE A 19 12.54 3.13 -6.91
C ILE A 19 12.17 2.23 -5.73
N ILE A 20 11.38 1.18 -5.97
CA ILE A 20 10.97 0.25 -4.90
C ILE A 20 12.15 -0.54 -4.35
N LEU A 21 13.11 -0.94 -5.18
CA LEU A 21 14.34 -1.59 -4.71
C LEU A 21 15.16 -0.64 -3.83
N ILE A 22 15.32 0.62 -4.22
CA ILE A 22 15.99 1.64 -3.40
C ILE A 22 15.26 1.78 -2.05
N LEU A 23 13.93 1.88 -2.05
CA LEU A 23 13.14 1.93 -0.81
C LEU A 23 13.40 0.72 0.09
N ILE A 24 13.38 -0.50 -0.47
CA ILE A 24 13.63 -1.74 0.29
C ILE A 24 15.05 -1.74 0.87
N VAL A 25 16.05 -1.38 0.07
CA VAL A 25 17.45 -1.28 0.53
C VAL A 25 17.57 -0.24 1.64
N THR A 26 16.98 0.95 1.47
CA THR A 26 16.96 2.00 2.49
C THR A 26 16.32 1.52 3.80
N ALA A 27 15.19 0.82 3.71
CA ALA A 27 14.51 0.32 4.90
C ALA A 27 15.27 -0.81 5.61
N VAL A 28 15.85 -1.76 4.84
CA VAL A 28 16.61 -2.90 5.41
C VAL A 28 17.92 -2.42 6.04
N PHE A 29 18.63 -1.52 5.38
CA PHE A 29 19.93 -1.01 5.82
C PHE A 29 19.81 0.35 6.53
N ALA A 30 18.66 0.69 7.08
CA ALA A 30 18.41 1.99 7.72
C ALA A 30 19.43 2.31 8.81
N SER A 31 19.78 1.34 9.66
CA SER A 31 20.78 1.50 10.73
C SER A 31 22.22 1.74 10.23
N SER A 32 22.51 1.36 8.97
CA SER A 32 23.84 1.57 8.35
C SER A 32 23.89 2.82 7.49
N ILE A 33 22.73 3.28 6.98
CA ILE A 33 22.61 4.46 6.12
C ILE A 33 22.43 5.72 6.96
N ALA A 34 21.66 5.64 8.05
CA ALA A 34 21.40 6.76 8.94
C ALA A 34 22.65 7.07 9.77
N PRO A 35 23.17 8.32 9.71
CA PRO A 35 24.35 8.70 10.49
C PRO A 35 24.05 8.85 11.98
N TYR A 36 22.80 9.10 12.36
CA TYR A 36 22.38 9.33 13.75
C TYR A 36 21.21 8.44 14.15
N ASP A 37 21.03 8.23 15.46
CA ASP A 37 19.78 7.66 15.99
C ASP A 37 18.62 8.61 15.65
N PRO A 38 17.53 8.11 15.02
CA PRO A 38 16.40 8.96 14.59
C PRO A 38 15.64 9.64 15.73
N ASN A 39 15.87 9.21 16.97
CA ASN A 39 15.20 9.74 18.17
C ASN A 39 16.15 10.54 19.07
N LEU A 40 17.45 10.60 18.74
CA LEU A 40 18.42 11.38 19.51
C LEU A 40 18.10 12.87 19.38
N GLN A 41 17.83 13.52 20.51
CA GLN A 41 17.52 14.94 20.58
C GLN A 41 18.77 15.72 21.00
N ASP A 42 19.03 16.86 20.31
CA ASP A 42 20.08 17.80 20.67
C ASP A 42 19.52 19.22 20.64
N TYR A 43 19.16 19.71 21.82
CA TYR A 43 18.55 21.04 21.96
C TYR A 43 19.50 22.22 21.59
N ASN A 44 20.82 21.96 21.41
CA ASN A 44 21.75 22.96 20.90
C ASN A 44 21.69 23.04 19.36
N LYS A 45 21.00 22.11 18.69
CA LYS A 45 20.95 22.00 17.24
C LYS A 45 19.52 22.07 16.70
N ILE A 46 18.64 22.80 17.37
CA ILE A 46 17.24 22.96 16.95
C ILE A 46 17.18 23.74 15.63
N LEU A 47 16.40 23.25 14.66
CA LEU A 47 16.10 23.88 13.38
C LEU A 47 17.35 24.32 12.60
N GLN A 48 18.43 23.57 12.67
CA GLN A 48 19.61 23.83 11.84
C GLN A 48 19.30 23.53 10.38
N GLU A 49 19.75 24.41 9.51
CA GLU A 49 19.65 24.24 8.05
C GLU A 49 20.45 23.03 7.55
N PRO A 50 20.10 22.48 6.37
CA PRO A 50 20.88 21.44 5.73
C PRO A 50 22.36 21.78 5.64
N SER A 51 23.20 20.86 6.11
CA SER A 51 24.66 21.03 6.19
C SER A 51 25.38 19.70 5.94
N SER A 52 26.72 19.71 5.92
CA SER A 52 27.51 18.48 5.84
C SER A 52 27.38 17.58 7.07
N GLU A 53 27.03 18.15 8.23
CA GLU A 53 26.78 17.40 9.46
C GLU A 53 25.36 16.85 9.49
N HIS A 54 24.37 17.65 9.10
CA HIS A 54 22.95 17.26 9.01
C HIS A 54 22.44 17.47 7.58
N LEU A 55 22.50 16.42 6.75
CA LEU A 55 22.22 16.51 5.30
C LEU A 55 20.88 17.16 4.96
N PHE A 56 19.84 16.90 5.76
CA PHE A 56 18.49 17.46 5.59
C PHE A 56 18.15 18.48 6.68
N GLY A 57 19.14 18.89 7.49
CA GLY A 57 18.92 19.72 8.66
C GLY A 57 18.35 18.96 9.84
N THR A 58 17.92 19.70 10.88
CA THR A 58 17.36 19.18 12.10
C THR A 58 15.94 19.69 12.36
N ASP A 59 15.17 18.95 13.15
CA ASP A 59 13.80 19.32 13.48
C ASP A 59 13.71 20.20 14.77
N ASP A 60 12.49 20.41 15.25
CA ASP A 60 12.17 21.21 16.44
C ASP A 60 12.72 20.67 17.78
N LEU A 61 13.19 19.43 17.79
CA LEU A 61 13.86 18.80 18.93
C LEU A 61 15.36 18.57 18.68
N GLY A 62 15.91 19.12 17.58
CA GLY A 62 17.29 18.92 17.16
C GLY A 62 17.60 17.52 16.65
N ARG A 63 16.60 16.73 16.24
CA ARG A 63 16.78 15.38 15.67
C ARG A 63 17.14 15.49 14.20
N ASP A 64 18.01 14.59 13.71
CA ASP A 64 18.45 14.58 12.32
C ASP A 64 17.34 14.14 11.36
N ILE A 65 16.91 15.03 10.47
CA ILE A 65 15.81 14.77 9.53
C ILE A 65 16.17 13.67 8.53
N PHE A 66 17.43 13.61 8.04
CA PHE A 66 17.84 12.56 7.10
C PHE A 66 17.69 11.16 7.74
N SER A 67 18.22 10.96 8.94
CA SER A 67 18.06 9.69 9.68
C SER A 67 16.59 9.32 9.89
N ARG A 68 15.74 10.30 10.23
CA ARG A 68 14.30 10.09 10.39
C ARG A 68 13.59 9.73 9.09
N VAL A 69 13.96 10.33 7.97
CA VAL A 69 13.43 9.97 6.63
C VAL A 69 13.84 8.55 6.26
N VAL A 70 15.09 8.17 6.51
CA VAL A 70 15.60 6.82 6.26
C VAL A 70 14.85 5.77 7.10
N TYR A 71 14.68 5.99 8.39
CA TYR A 71 13.90 5.08 9.25
C TYR A 71 12.40 5.10 8.94
N GLY A 72 11.86 6.22 8.48
CA GLY A 72 10.49 6.33 7.98
C GLY A 72 10.17 5.38 6.83
N ALA A 73 11.16 5.03 6.01
CA ALA A 73 11.01 4.03 4.95
C ALA A 73 10.57 2.66 5.48
N GLN A 74 11.03 2.25 6.66
CA GLN A 74 10.60 0.99 7.31
C GLN A 74 9.11 1.00 7.63
N ILE A 75 8.61 2.11 8.14
CA ILE A 75 7.19 2.28 8.47
C ILE A 75 6.35 2.25 7.22
N SER A 76 6.77 2.96 6.16
CA SER A 76 6.04 3.01 4.89
C SER A 76 5.94 1.63 4.21
N ILE A 77 7.02 0.81 4.22
CA ILE A 77 6.95 -0.56 3.71
C ILE A 77 6.00 -1.41 4.56
N LYS A 78 6.10 -1.34 5.89
CA LYS A 78 5.19 -2.07 6.79
C LYS A 78 3.73 -1.65 6.53
N ALA A 79 3.47 -0.36 6.35
CA ALA A 79 2.14 0.16 6.05
C ALA A 79 1.59 -0.39 4.73
N ALA A 80 2.38 -0.34 3.66
CA ALA A 80 2.02 -0.87 2.36
C ALA A 80 1.67 -2.36 2.42
N LEU A 81 2.53 -3.15 3.07
CA LEU A 81 2.35 -4.61 3.17
C LEU A 81 1.16 -4.98 4.07
N MET A 82 1.05 -4.37 5.26
CA MET A 82 0.00 -4.70 6.22
C MET A 82 -1.39 -4.32 5.70
N SER A 83 -1.56 -3.11 5.18
CA SER A 83 -2.85 -2.66 4.66
C SER A 83 -3.34 -3.53 3.50
N VAL A 84 -2.45 -3.87 2.57
CA VAL A 84 -2.78 -4.75 1.44
C VAL A 84 -3.01 -6.18 1.90
N ALA A 85 -2.20 -6.72 2.81
CA ALA A 85 -2.41 -8.06 3.35
C ALA A 85 -3.79 -8.20 4.00
N ILE A 86 -4.20 -7.23 4.83
CA ILE A 86 -5.53 -7.22 5.47
C ILE A 86 -6.63 -7.17 4.40
N ALA A 87 -6.50 -6.25 3.43
CA ALA A 87 -7.48 -6.08 2.37
C ALA A 87 -7.62 -7.34 1.50
N VAL A 88 -6.52 -8.00 1.16
CA VAL A 88 -6.48 -9.26 0.38
C VAL A 88 -7.05 -10.42 1.20
N CYS A 89 -6.64 -10.56 2.47
CA CYS A 89 -7.12 -11.63 3.34
C CYS A 89 -8.63 -11.57 3.58
N ILE A 90 -9.22 -10.39 3.58
CA ILE A 90 -10.68 -10.20 3.69
C ILE A 90 -11.34 -10.29 2.31
N GLY A 91 -10.86 -9.50 1.36
CA GLY A 91 -11.53 -9.26 0.10
C GLY A 91 -11.47 -10.42 -0.88
N VAL A 92 -10.33 -11.10 -0.98
CA VAL A 92 -10.18 -12.21 -1.95
C VAL A 92 -11.06 -13.41 -1.59
N PRO A 93 -11.08 -13.93 -0.35
CA PRO A 93 -11.97 -15.04 -0.01
C PRO A 93 -13.45 -14.71 -0.22
N ILE A 94 -13.88 -13.51 0.22
CA ILE A 94 -15.27 -13.07 0.02
C ILE A 94 -15.59 -12.98 -1.49
N GLY A 95 -14.70 -12.37 -2.29
CA GLY A 95 -14.88 -12.26 -3.73
C GLY A 95 -14.89 -13.61 -4.47
N LEU A 96 -14.09 -14.59 -4.02
CA LEU A 96 -14.12 -15.97 -4.54
C LEU A 96 -15.45 -16.64 -4.29
N LEU A 97 -15.94 -16.58 -3.06
CA LEU A 97 -17.20 -17.23 -2.66
C LEU A 97 -18.41 -16.59 -3.36
N THR A 98 -18.50 -15.28 -3.34
CA THR A 98 -19.63 -14.54 -3.95
C THR A 98 -19.62 -14.67 -5.47
N GLY A 99 -18.47 -14.66 -6.12
CA GLY A 99 -18.36 -14.86 -7.56
C GLY A 99 -18.71 -16.28 -8.00
N TYR A 100 -18.38 -17.29 -7.17
CA TYR A 100 -18.61 -18.70 -7.50
C TYR A 100 -20.05 -19.13 -7.22
N TYR A 101 -20.56 -18.88 -6.01
CA TYR A 101 -21.86 -19.40 -5.59
C TYR A 101 -23.04 -18.55 -6.02
N ARG A 102 -22.90 -17.31 -6.38
CA ARG A 102 -23.96 -16.38 -6.77
C ARG A 102 -25.35 -16.66 -6.14
N GLY A 103 -26.16 -15.64 -6.06
CA GLY A 103 -27.53 -15.79 -5.57
C GLY A 103 -27.91 -14.68 -4.60
N PHE A 104 -28.95 -14.88 -3.83
CA PHE A 104 -29.50 -13.88 -2.91
C PHE A 104 -28.43 -13.30 -1.95
N TRP A 105 -27.62 -14.15 -1.32
CA TRP A 105 -26.58 -13.70 -0.38
C TRP A 105 -25.48 -12.87 -1.04
N ASP A 106 -25.09 -13.21 -2.27
CA ASP A 106 -24.14 -12.43 -3.04
C ASP A 106 -24.72 -11.06 -3.38
N GLU A 107 -25.84 -11.01 -4.09
CA GLU A 107 -26.36 -9.78 -4.68
C GLU A 107 -27.03 -8.85 -3.68
N TRP A 108 -27.77 -9.39 -2.71
CA TRP A 108 -28.58 -8.61 -1.78
C TRP A 108 -27.95 -8.38 -0.41
N VAL A 109 -26.97 -9.15 -0.01
CA VAL A 109 -26.29 -8.97 1.28
C VAL A 109 -24.87 -8.50 1.08
N VAL A 110 -23.99 -9.36 0.54
CA VAL A 110 -22.57 -9.05 0.50
C VAL A 110 -22.27 -7.84 -0.38
N MET A 111 -22.82 -7.80 -1.61
CA MET A 111 -22.58 -6.66 -2.50
C MET A 111 -23.19 -5.36 -1.98
N ARG A 112 -24.30 -5.39 -1.23
CA ARG A 112 -24.86 -4.20 -0.58
C ARG A 112 -23.94 -3.67 0.52
N ILE A 113 -23.33 -4.56 1.30
CA ILE A 113 -22.33 -4.16 2.30
C ILE A 113 -21.11 -3.53 1.58
N VAL A 114 -20.60 -4.18 0.55
CA VAL A 114 -19.48 -3.68 -0.27
C VAL A 114 -19.78 -2.29 -0.86
N ASP A 115 -20.99 -2.11 -1.42
CA ASP A 115 -21.43 -0.85 -1.99
C ASP A 115 -21.57 0.24 -0.91
N SER A 116 -22.07 -0.10 0.27
CA SER A 116 -22.18 0.81 1.40
C SER A 116 -20.82 1.32 1.85
N PHE A 117 -19.82 0.44 1.96
CA PHE A 117 -18.44 0.86 2.28
C PHE A 117 -17.84 1.78 1.21
N GLN A 118 -18.11 1.50 -0.08
CA GLN A 118 -17.58 2.30 -1.18
C GLN A 118 -18.36 3.61 -1.42
N ALA A 119 -19.52 3.79 -0.81
CA ALA A 119 -20.26 5.05 -0.84
C ALA A 119 -19.57 6.15 0.02
N PHE A 120 -18.76 5.74 1.01
CA PHE A 120 -18.00 6.69 1.80
C PHE A 120 -16.66 7.04 1.11
N PRO A 121 -16.24 8.32 1.15
CA PRO A 121 -14.88 8.68 0.79
C PRO A 121 -13.89 7.89 1.65
N PHE A 122 -12.95 7.19 0.99
CA PHE A 122 -12.04 6.24 1.63
C PHE A 122 -11.34 6.79 2.87
N LEU A 123 -10.76 8.02 2.78
CA LEU A 123 -10.05 8.63 3.92
C LEU A 123 -10.98 8.93 5.10
N ILE A 124 -12.22 9.32 4.85
CA ILE A 124 -13.20 9.58 5.92
C ILE A 124 -13.54 8.28 6.64
N LEU A 125 -13.74 7.19 5.88
CA LEU A 125 -13.98 5.87 6.45
C LEU A 125 -12.79 5.39 7.29
N ALA A 126 -11.56 5.50 6.75
CA ALA A 126 -10.36 5.12 7.46
C ALA A 126 -10.14 5.94 8.75
N LEU A 127 -10.41 7.25 8.70
CA LEU A 127 -10.38 8.13 9.87
C LEU A 127 -11.39 7.72 10.94
N ALA A 128 -12.66 7.50 10.55
CA ALA A 128 -13.72 7.09 11.46
C ALA A 128 -13.38 5.75 12.15
N LEU A 129 -12.92 4.76 11.37
CA LEU A 129 -12.49 3.47 11.91
C LEU A 129 -11.29 3.61 12.85
N SER A 130 -10.27 4.40 12.45
CA SER A 130 -9.09 4.63 13.32
C SER A 130 -9.46 5.37 14.60
N ALA A 131 -10.39 6.33 14.56
CA ALA A 131 -10.85 7.03 15.75
C ALA A 131 -11.56 6.10 16.73
N VAL A 132 -12.35 5.14 16.25
CA VAL A 132 -13.02 4.13 17.09
C VAL A 132 -12.04 3.10 17.65
N LEU A 133 -11.07 2.66 16.85
CA LEU A 133 -10.05 1.68 17.26
C LEU A 133 -8.98 2.27 18.19
N GLY A 134 -8.85 3.59 18.19
CA GLY A 134 -7.81 4.32 18.91
C GLY A 134 -6.56 4.56 18.06
N ALA A 135 -5.77 5.58 18.47
CA ALA A 135 -4.53 5.94 17.80
C ALA A 135 -3.49 4.81 17.87
N GLY A 136 -2.72 4.63 16.81
CA GLY A 136 -1.64 3.65 16.75
C GLY A 136 -1.49 3.03 15.37
N PHE A 137 -0.25 2.64 15.03
CA PHE A 137 0.09 2.10 13.72
C PHE A 137 -0.78 0.88 13.34
N GLY A 138 -0.91 -0.10 14.26
CA GLY A 138 -1.70 -1.33 13.98
C GLY A 138 -3.17 -1.05 13.71
N ASN A 139 -3.79 -0.18 14.52
CA ASN A 139 -5.19 0.22 14.38
C ASN A 139 -5.42 0.99 13.07
N ALA A 140 -4.50 1.89 12.72
CA ALA A 140 -4.53 2.59 11.43
C ALA A 140 -4.44 1.62 10.25
N MET A 141 -3.54 0.61 10.32
CA MET A 141 -3.42 -0.39 9.25
C MET A 141 -4.66 -1.27 9.13
N LEU A 142 -5.30 -1.63 10.25
CA LEU A 142 -6.59 -2.33 10.23
C LEU A 142 -7.68 -1.49 9.57
N ALA A 143 -7.79 -0.22 9.94
CA ALA A 143 -8.78 0.70 9.36
C ALA A 143 -8.58 0.87 7.85
N ILE A 144 -7.33 1.07 7.40
CA ILE A 144 -6.98 1.19 5.98
C ILE A 144 -7.27 -0.11 5.24
N GLY A 145 -6.85 -1.26 5.79
CA GLY A 145 -7.05 -2.56 5.17
C GLY A 145 -8.52 -2.93 5.02
N ILE A 146 -9.34 -2.68 6.04
CA ILE A 146 -10.80 -2.84 5.98
C ILE A 146 -11.39 -1.91 4.90
N GLY A 147 -10.95 -0.66 4.84
CA GLY A 147 -11.42 0.28 3.83
C GLY A 147 -11.08 -0.12 2.39
N PHE A 148 -9.97 -0.82 2.15
CA PHE A 148 -9.60 -1.35 0.83
C PHE A 148 -10.23 -2.70 0.49
N ALA A 149 -10.66 -3.50 1.48
CA ALA A 149 -11.21 -4.83 1.26
C ALA A 149 -12.35 -4.88 0.22
N PRO A 150 -13.31 -3.93 0.19
CA PRO A 150 -14.37 -3.88 -0.82
C PRO A 150 -13.85 -3.90 -2.27
N THR A 151 -12.74 -3.21 -2.54
CA THR A 151 -12.11 -3.18 -3.87
C THR A 151 -11.63 -4.58 -4.27
N PHE A 152 -11.00 -5.32 -3.35
CA PHE A 152 -10.56 -6.69 -3.61
C PHE A 152 -11.72 -7.66 -3.75
N VAL A 153 -12.81 -7.50 -2.97
CA VAL A 153 -14.05 -8.28 -3.16
C VAL A 153 -14.55 -8.11 -4.58
N ARG A 154 -14.70 -6.87 -5.05
CA ARG A 154 -15.28 -6.58 -6.37
C ARG A 154 -14.41 -7.08 -7.52
N ILE A 155 -13.09 -6.88 -7.45
CA ILE A 155 -12.16 -7.35 -8.46
C ILE A 155 -12.14 -8.87 -8.51
N THR A 156 -12.00 -9.54 -7.36
CA THR A 156 -11.97 -11.00 -7.30
C THR A 156 -13.26 -11.60 -7.79
N ARG A 157 -14.42 -11.08 -7.33
CA ARG A 157 -15.73 -11.50 -7.80
C ARG A 157 -15.87 -11.38 -9.32
N GLY A 158 -15.45 -10.24 -9.89
CA GLY A 158 -15.50 -10.02 -11.33
C GLY A 158 -14.65 -11.03 -12.12
N GLN A 159 -13.45 -11.36 -11.63
CA GLN A 159 -12.60 -12.39 -12.22
C GLN A 159 -13.25 -13.78 -12.14
N VAL A 160 -13.81 -14.14 -10.99
CA VAL A 160 -14.48 -15.42 -10.81
C VAL A 160 -15.67 -15.57 -11.74
N LEU A 161 -16.49 -14.53 -11.89
CA LEU A 161 -17.65 -14.53 -12.80
C LEU A 161 -17.23 -14.78 -14.27
N SER A 162 -16.09 -14.25 -14.68
CA SER A 162 -15.54 -14.49 -16.02
C SER A 162 -14.98 -15.91 -16.16
N LEU A 163 -14.22 -16.38 -15.17
CA LEU A 163 -13.49 -17.65 -15.23
C LEU A 163 -14.36 -18.88 -15.03
N ARG A 164 -15.42 -18.77 -14.20
CA ARG A 164 -16.28 -19.92 -13.85
C ARG A 164 -17.02 -20.52 -15.05
N ASN A 165 -17.19 -19.76 -16.14
CA ASN A 165 -17.88 -20.19 -17.35
C ASN A 165 -16.90 -20.67 -18.44
N MET A 166 -15.60 -20.80 -18.13
CA MET A 166 -14.60 -21.29 -19.09
C MET A 166 -14.67 -22.84 -19.22
N GLU A 167 -14.34 -23.33 -20.40
CA GLU A 167 -14.43 -24.77 -20.75
C GLU A 167 -13.67 -25.67 -19.77
N TYR A 168 -12.48 -25.25 -19.30
CA TYR A 168 -11.69 -26.06 -18.39
C TYR A 168 -12.35 -26.19 -17.00
N VAL A 169 -13.20 -25.23 -16.59
CA VAL A 169 -13.99 -25.32 -15.36
C VAL A 169 -15.16 -26.30 -15.54
N HIS A 170 -15.82 -26.23 -16.69
CA HIS A 170 -16.88 -27.20 -17.04
C HIS A 170 -16.32 -28.62 -17.13
N ALA A 171 -15.16 -28.81 -17.78
CA ALA A 171 -14.50 -30.11 -17.85
C ALA A 171 -14.16 -30.65 -16.45
N ALA A 172 -13.62 -29.80 -15.55
CA ALA A 172 -13.34 -30.20 -14.17
C ALA A 172 -14.61 -30.65 -13.42
N LYS A 173 -15.75 -29.96 -13.62
CA LYS A 173 -17.04 -30.35 -13.06
C LYS A 173 -17.52 -31.68 -13.62
N SER A 174 -17.41 -31.92 -14.91
CA SER A 174 -17.84 -33.16 -15.57
C SER A 174 -17.09 -34.40 -15.08
N VAL A 175 -15.85 -34.27 -14.64
CA VAL A 175 -15.08 -35.36 -14.03
C VAL A 175 -15.24 -35.42 -12.50
N GLY A 176 -16.22 -34.70 -11.93
CA GLY A 176 -16.59 -34.80 -10.51
C GLY A 176 -15.69 -34.02 -9.54
N ALA A 177 -14.97 -33.01 -10.01
CA ALA A 177 -14.15 -32.17 -9.12
C ALA A 177 -15.04 -31.39 -8.13
N LYS A 178 -14.70 -31.44 -6.83
CA LYS A 178 -15.41 -30.68 -5.77
C LYS A 178 -15.16 -29.16 -5.93
N ASP A 179 -16.12 -28.35 -5.49
CA ASP A 179 -16.08 -26.88 -5.60
C ASP A 179 -14.78 -26.27 -5.04
N GLY A 180 -14.32 -26.69 -3.87
CA GLY A 180 -13.07 -26.21 -3.30
C GLY A 180 -11.87 -26.45 -4.24
N ARG A 181 -11.79 -27.62 -4.90
CA ARG A 181 -10.74 -27.91 -5.88
C ARG A 181 -10.86 -27.00 -7.10
N ILE A 182 -12.08 -26.69 -7.53
CA ILE A 182 -12.33 -25.81 -8.66
C ILE A 182 -11.94 -24.37 -8.31
N ILE A 183 -12.37 -23.87 -7.14
CA ILE A 183 -12.11 -22.50 -6.70
C ILE A 183 -10.59 -22.30 -6.52
N PHE A 184 -9.92 -23.12 -5.70
CA PHE A 184 -8.53 -22.92 -5.32
C PHE A 184 -7.54 -23.47 -6.36
N GLY A 185 -7.89 -24.55 -7.07
CA GLY A 185 -7.00 -25.19 -8.05
C GLY A 185 -7.13 -24.66 -9.48
N HIS A 186 -8.29 -24.16 -9.86
CA HIS A 186 -8.56 -23.76 -11.25
C HIS A 186 -8.89 -22.28 -11.40
N ILE A 187 -9.70 -21.69 -10.51
CA ILE A 187 -10.15 -20.30 -10.65
C ILE A 187 -9.12 -19.33 -10.05
N LEU A 188 -8.77 -19.50 -8.77
CA LEU A 188 -7.88 -18.58 -8.07
C LEU A 188 -6.53 -18.36 -8.78
N PRO A 189 -5.80 -19.41 -9.25
CA PRO A 189 -4.52 -19.20 -9.92
C PRO A 189 -4.64 -18.35 -11.20
N ASN A 190 -5.78 -18.44 -11.90
CA ASN A 190 -6.05 -17.65 -13.10
C ASN A 190 -6.57 -16.23 -12.77
N ALA A 191 -7.12 -16.00 -11.57
CA ALA A 191 -7.54 -14.70 -11.08
C ALA A 191 -6.40 -13.87 -10.47
N LEU A 192 -5.26 -14.49 -10.13
CA LEU A 192 -4.15 -13.83 -9.42
C LEU A 192 -3.58 -12.63 -10.18
N GLY A 193 -3.54 -12.65 -11.51
CA GLY A 193 -2.96 -11.55 -12.28
C GLY A 193 -3.56 -10.18 -11.93
N PRO A 194 -4.86 -9.97 -12.14
CA PRO A 194 -5.54 -8.73 -11.76
C PRO A 194 -5.48 -8.41 -10.26
N ILE A 195 -5.48 -9.42 -9.38
CA ILE A 195 -5.37 -9.22 -7.93
C ILE A 195 -3.99 -8.67 -7.56
N ILE A 196 -2.91 -9.19 -8.15
CA ILE A 196 -1.53 -8.71 -7.90
C ILE A 196 -1.37 -7.27 -8.41
N ILE A 197 -1.89 -6.95 -9.60
CA ILE A 197 -1.86 -5.58 -10.13
C ILE A 197 -2.56 -4.63 -9.14
N GLN A 198 -3.78 -4.98 -8.72
CA GLN A 198 -4.51 -4.16 -7.75
C GLN A 198 -3.76 -4.05 -6.43
N ALA A 199 -3.17 -5.12 -5.93
CA ALA A 199 -2.37 -5.10 -4.70
C ALA A 199 -1.23 -4.09 -4.80
N THR A 200 -0.50 -4.06 -5.92
CA THR A 200 0.60 -3.12 -6.15
C THR A 200 0.11 -1.66 -6.15
N LEU A 201 -1.00 -1.37 -6.83
CA LEU A 201 -1.59 -0.02 -6.85
C LEU A 201 -2.12 0.38 -5.46
N THR A 202 -2.71 -0.58 -4.74
CA THR A 202 -3.20 -0.35 -3.37
C THR A 202 -2.05 -0.09 -2.39
N MET A 203 -0.84 -0.62 -2.62
CA MET A 203 0.34 -0.29 -1.80
C MET A 203 0.65 1.21 -1.83
N ALA A 204 0.61 1.84 -3.02
CA ALA A 204 0.79 3.30 -3.16
C ALA A 204 -0.25 4.08 -2.35
N SER A 205 -1.52 3.69 -2.50
CA SER A 205 -2.65 4.31 -1.77
C SER A 205 -2.55 4.06 -0.27
N GLY A 206 -2.06 2.90 0.15
CA GLY A 206 -1.86 2.52 1.56
C GLY A 206 -0.79 3.38 2.25
N ILE A 207 0.32 3.67 1.57
CA ILE A 207 1.35 4.59 2.07
C ILE A 207 0.79 6.00 2.25
N LEU A 208 0.05 6.49 1.25
CA LEU A 208 -0.55 7.81 1.32
C LEU A 208 -1.60 7.90 2.44
N ALA A 209 -2.39 6.84 2.62
CA ALA A 209 -3.38 6.76 3.69
C ALA A 209 -2.73 6.71 5.08
N GLU A 210 -1.66 5.91 5.25
CA GLU A 210 -0.87 5.88 6.50
C GLU A 210 -0.32 7.27 6.81
N ALA A 211 0.33 7.90 5.82
CA ALA A 211 0.89 9.24 6.01
C ALA A 211 -0.20 10.26 6.40
N SER A 212 -1.40 10.17 5.80
CA SER A 212 -2.53 11.03 6.13
C SER A 212 -3.05 10.79 7.55
N LEU A 213 -3.19 9.51 7.97
CA LEU A 213 -3.63 9.18 9.34
C LEU A 213 -2.57 9.57 10.38
N SER A 214 -1.29 9.36 10.08
CA SER A 214 -0.17 9.79 10.94
C SER A 214 -0.06 11.32 11.03
N TYR A 215 -0.29 12.02 9.92
CA TYR A 215 -0.38 13.47 9.90
C TYR A 215 -1.52 14.00 10.78
N LEU A 216 -2.64 13.29 10.85
CA LEU A 216 -3.79 13.63 11.71
C LEU A 216 -3.67 13.09 13.14
N GLY A 217 -2.54 12.46 13.50
CA GLY A 217 -2.25 11.98 14.86
C GLY A 217 -2.88 10.63 15.21
N LEU A 218 -3.54 9.94 14.25
CA LEU A 218 -4.18 8.64 14.45
C LEU A 218 -3.31 7.44 14.04
N GLY A 219 -2.21 7.69 13.32
CA GLY A 219 -1.29 6.66 12.84
C GLY A 219 -0.15 6.36 13.81
N VAL A 220 1.08 6.46 13.30
CA VAL A 220 2.31 6.22 14.06
C VAL A 220 2.47 7.26 15.17
N GLN A 221 2.73 6.77 16.37
CA GLN A 221 2.91 7.62 17.54
C GLN A 221 4.40 7.92 17.81
N PRO A 222 4.72 9.13 18.31
CA PRO A 222 6.07 9.45 18.75
C PRO A 222 6.59 8.44 19.80
N PRO A 223 7.91 8.20 19.87
CA PRO A 223 8.98 8.86 19.14
C PRO A 223 9.27 8.27 17.74
N THR A 224 8.58 7.19 17.33
CA THR A 224 8.83 6.48 16.08
C THR A 224 8.68 7.42 14.87
N PRO A 225 9.69 7.53 14.00
CA PRO A 225 9.59 8.37 12.81
C PRO A 225 8.69 7.72 11.75
N SER A 226 7.71 8.47 11.24
CA SER A 226 7.02 8.20 9.98
C SER A 226 6.94 9.48 9.18
N TRP A 227 6.89 9.38 7.85
CA TRP A 227 6.85 10.58 7.01
C TRP A 227 5.61 11.43 7.30
N GLY A 228 4.46 10.79 7.58
CA GLY A 228 3.23 11.51 7.95
C GLY A 228 3.33 12.25 9.30
N SER A 229 3.90 11.61 10.33
CA SER A 229 4.11 12.26 11.64
C SER A 229 5.15 13.38 11.57
N MET A 230 6.19 13.23 10.73
CA MET A 230 7.17 14.30 10.47
C MET A 230 6.50 15.51 9.81
N LEU A 231 5.62 15.31 8.84
CA LEU A 231 4.84 16.39 8.21
C LEU A 231 3.91 17.09 9.23
N ASN A 232 3.29 16.35 10.14
CA ASN A 232 2.48 16.93 11.20
C ASN A 232 3.29 17.85 12.10
N GLN A 233 4.46 17.39 12.56
CA GLN A 233 5.36 18.17 13.43
C GLN A 233 5.90 19.41 12.71
N ALA A 234 6.22 19.31 11.41
CA ALA A 234 6.82 20.37 10.64
C ALA A 234 5.82 21.42 10.08
N GLN A 235 4.49 21.18 10.14
CA GLN A 235 3.51 22.09 9.53
C GLN A 235 3.55 23.51 10.09
N SER A 236 3.74 23.67 11.39
CA SER A 236 3.84 24.99 12.04
C SER A 236 5.18 25.69 11.78
N LEU A 237 6.17 24.95 11.29
CA LEU A 237 7.53 25.40 11.06
C LEU A 237 7.82 25.72 9.58
N MET A 238 6.81 25.60 8.72
CA MET A 238 6.98 25.70 7.25
C MET A 238 7.57 27.06 6.80
N SER A 239 7.32 28.14 7.54
CA SER A 239 7.86 29.47 7.25
C SER A 239 9.32 29.66 7.70
N VAL A 240 9.78 28.87 8.69
CA VAL A 240 11.12 29.00 9.28
C VAL A 240 12.04 27.89 8.82
N ALA A 241 11.55 26.66 8.72
CA ALA A 241 12.29 25.46 8.37
C ALA A 241 11.55 24.64 7.28
N PRO A 242 11.41 25.16 6.04
CA PRO A 242 10.65 24.48 4.97
C PRO A 242 11.24 23.12 4.60
N TYR A 243 12.52 22.89 4.81
CA TYR A 243 13.20 21.62 4.57
C TYR A 243 12.64 20.48 5.44
N ALA A 244 12.15 20.77 6.67
CA ALA A 244 11.56 19.77 7.55
C ALA A 244 10.27 19.17 6.99
N THR A 245 9.54 19.90 6.14
CA THR A 245 8.36 19.43 5.42
C THR A 245 8.72 18.86 4.05
N LEU A 246 9.69 19.47 3.35
CA LEU A 246 10.04 19.13 1.98
C LEU A 246 10.54 17.67 1.84
N TYR A 247 11.48 17.24 2.69
CA TYR A 247 12.12 15.94 2.54
C TYR A 247 11.18 14.76 2.83
N PRO A 248 10.36 14.75 3.91
CA PRO A 248 9.35 13.72 4.10
C PRO A 248 8.30 13.70 2.97
N GLY A 249 7.89 14.89 2.49
CA GLY A 249 6.95 15.02 1.37
C GLY A 249 7.51 14.44 0.07
N LEU A 250 8.77 14.72 -0.24
CA LEU A 250 9.47 14.13 -1.40
C LEU A 250 9.62 12.61 -1.28
N ALA A 251 9.90 12.10 -0.08
CA ALA A 251 10.00 10.67 0.15
C ALA A 251 8.65 9.96 -0.15
N ILE A 252 7.53 10.51 0.35
CA ILE A 252 6.19 10.00 0.03
C ILE A 252 5.95 10.04 -1.48
N PHE A 253 6.20 11.19 -2.12
CA PHE A 253 5.98 11.39 -3.56
C PHE A 253 6.73 10.35 -4.40
N VAL A 254 8.04 10.19 -4.16
CA VAL A 254 8.90 9.27 -4.93
C VAL A 254 8.42 7.82 -4.77
N VAL A 255 8.07 7.40 -3.54
CA VAL A 255 7.66 6.02 -3.28
C VAL A 255 6.28 5.72 -3.85
N VAL A 256 5.34 6.63 -3.70
CA VAL A 256 3.99 6.51 -4.32
C VAL A 256 4.10 6.44 -5.83
N LEU A 257 4.94 7.30 -6.44
CA LEU A 257 5.24 7.24 -7.87
C LEU A 257 5.85 5.89 -8.25
N GLY A 258 6.81 5.38 -7.48
CA GLY A 258 7.44 4.08 -7.71
C GLY A 258 6.44 2.92 -7.75
N PHE A 259 5.53 2.83 -6.77
CA PHE A 259 4.50 1.78 -6.75
C PHE A 259 3.50 1.91 -7.90
N ASN A 260 3.08 3.12 -8.27
CA ASN A 260 2.19 3.34 -9.42
C ASN A 260 2.86 2.90 -10.72
N LEU A 261 4.10 3.33 -10.99
CA LEU A 261 4.87 2.92 -12.16
C LEU A 261 5.11 1.40 -12.22
N LEU A 262 5.35 0.78 -11.07
CA LEU A 262 5.47 -0.69 -10.98
C LEU A 262 4.14 -1.36 -11.30
N GLY A 263 3.02 -0.86 -10.77
CA GLY A 263 1.67 -1.36 -11.05
C GLY A 263 1.32 -1.29 -12.53
N ASP A 264 1.59 -0.17 -13.18
CA ASP A 264 1.39 0.02 -14.62
C ASP A 264 2.28 -0.93 -15.44
N GLY A 265 3.53 -1.11 -15.03
CA GLY A 265 4.44 -2.07 -15.65
C GLY A 265 3.96 -3.51 -15.54
N LEU A 266 3.44 -3.90 -14.36
CA LEU A 266 2.83 -5.22 -14.15
C LEU A 266 1.55 -5.40 -14.96
N GLN A 267 0.72 -4.37 -15.09
CA GLN A 267 -0.48 -4.40 -15.90
C GLN A 267 -0.15 -4.66 -17.38
N GLN A 268 0.85 -3.96 -17.94
CA GLN A 268 1.31 -4.18 -19.31
C GLN A 268 1.89 -5.59 -19.50
N PHE A 269 2.62 -6.09 -18.52
CA PHE A 269 3.22 -7.43 -18.54
C PHE A 269 2.19 -8.55 -18.50
N LEU A 270 1.17 -8.42 -17.61
CA LEU A 270 0.16 -9.44 -17.37
C LEU A 270 -1.03 -9.36 -18.34
N ASN A 271 -1.18 -8.27 -19.12
CA ASN A 271 -2.27 -8.11 -20.07
C ASN A 271 -2.06 -8.97 -21.33
N PRO A 272 -2.95 -9.98 -21.60
CA PRO A 272 -2.82 -10.83 -22.77
C PRO A 272 -3.08 -10.10 -24.08
N ARG A 273 -3.85 -8.99 -24.06
CA ARG A 273 -4.25 -8.23 -25.26
C ARG A 273 -3.17 -7.29 -25.78
N ALA A 274 -2.14 -6.98 -25.03
CA ALA A 274 -0.96 -6.26 -25.50
C ALA A 274 -0.04 -7.12 -26.41
N ARG A 275 -0.58 -8.18 -27.01
CA ARG A 275 0.13 -9.13 -27.90
C ARG A 275 0.04 -8.78 -29.37
N LYS A 276 -0.53 -7.60 -29.73
CA LYS A 276 -0.50 -7.12 -31.14
C LYS A 276 0.63 -6.15 -31.37
#